data_b86ada722ba410990e1cd987cf6f5654
#
_entry.id   b86ada722ba410990e1cd987cf6f5654
#
_cell.length_a   1.000
_cell.length_b   1.000
_cell.length_c   1.000
_cell.angle_alpha   90.00
_cell.angle_beta   90.00
_cell.angle_gamma   90.00
#
_symmetry.space_group_name_H-M   'P 1'
#
loop_
_entity.id
_entity.type
_entity.pdbx_description
1 polymer ?
#
loop_
_entity_poly.entity_id
_entity_poly.type
_entity_poly.pdbx_seq_one_letter_code
_entity_poly.pdbx_strand_id
1 'polypeptide(L)'
;MSTVLGYIEKIIYRNENNGYTVLSVESDDDEYVLVGTFNYIAEGEFIKANGNMKLHPSYGEQLFVDEYEIVEPRELDSIQKYLASSAIKGVGEALAKRIVKKFKMDTLRVMEEEPERLAEVKGVSAKLAKSISEQIQEKKSMRDAMIFLQKFGISMKLAAKIYMEYGSKIYTIIETNPYKLADDIEGIGFKIADDIAKKVGITADSKFRAIAGVEYLL
;
A
#
# COMPACT_ATOMS: atom_id res chain seq x y z
N MET A 1 -8.37 -19.53 16.21
CA MET A 1 -8.10 -18.52 15.18
C MET A 1 -8.56 -17.18 15.72
N SER A 2 -7.68 -16.20 15.76
CA SER A 2 -7.96 -14.87 16.32
C SER A 2 -7.94 -13.83 15.19
N THR A 3 -8.76 -12.79 15.32
CA THR A 3 -8.79 -11.67 14.39
C THR A 3 -8.35 -10.42 15.12
N VAL A 4 -7.41 -9.67 14.54
CA VAL A 4 -7.01 -8.33 14.99
C VAL A 4 -7.41 -7.34 13.91
N LEU A 5 -8.09 -6.27 14.31
CA LEU A 5 -8.50 -5.16 13.45
C LEU A 5 -7.98 -3.87 14.09
N GLY A 6 -7.06 -3.19 13.44
CA GLY A 6 -6.43 -2.01 14.01
C GLY A 6 -5.55 -1.27 13.01
N TYR A 7 -4.90 -0.22 13.43
CA TYR A 7 -3.93 0.47 12.58
C TYR A 7 -2.50 0.05 12.90
N ILE A 8 -1.67 -0.01 11.87
CA ILE A 8 -0.25 -0.34 11.99
C ILE A 8 0.46 0.87 12.60
N GLU A 9 0.85 0.74 13.88
CA GLU A 9 1.58 1.79 14.57
C GLU A 9 3.03 1.85 14.08
N LYS A 10 3.67 0.67 13.99
CA LYS A 10 5.08 0.58 13.66
C LYS A 10 5.43 -0.74 12.97
N ILE A 11 6.33 -0.68 11.99
CA ILE A 11 7.02 -1.85 11.44
C ILE A 11 8.29 -2.06 12.27
N ILE A 12 8.26 -3.06 13.16
CA ILE A 12 9.37 -3.37 14.07
C ILE A 12 10.54 -4.01 13.30
N TYR A 13 10.22 -4.93 12.41
CA TYR A 13 11.20 -5.61 11.56
C TYR A 13 10.60 -6.00 10.22
N ARG A 14 11.37 -5.90 9.15
CA ARG A 14 10.97 -6.38 7.82
C ARG A 14 12.15 -6.99 7.08
N ASN A 15 11.95 -8.20 6.57
CA ASN A 15 12.85 -8.83 5.62
C ASN A 15 12.38 -8.53 4.20
N GLU A 16 13.11 -7.66 3.50
CA GLU A 16 12.75 -7.19 2.17
C GLU A 16 12.79 -8.28 1.08
N ASN A 17 13.47 -9.41 1.32
CA ASN A 17 13.60 -10.47 0.33
C ASN A 17 12.37 -11.39 0.29
N ASN A 18 11.78 -11.68 1.45
CA ASN A 18 10.68 -12.63 1.55
C ASN A 18 9.39 -12.03 2.13
N GLY A 19 9.39 -10.73 2.48
CA GLY A 19 8.23 -10.04 3.04
C GLY A 19 7.89 -10.40 4.49
N TYR A 20 8.71 -11.24 5.16
CA TYR A 20 8.52 -11.53 6.58
C TYR A 20 8.62 -10.25 7.41
N THR A 21 7.59 -9.97 8.18
CA THR A 21 7.48 -8.71 8.92
C THR A 21 6.97 -8.97 10.33
N VAL A 22 7.49 -8.19 11.26
CA VAL A 22 6.97 -8.04 12.63
C VAL A 22 6.51 -6.61 12.77
N LEU A 23 5.25 -6.42 13.14
CA LEU A 23 4.65 -5.10 13.27
C LEU A 23 3.81 -4.97 14.54
N SER A 24 3.72 -3.75 15.05
CA SER A 24 2.82 -3.37 16.13
C SER A 24 1.53 -2.82 15.53
N VAL A 25 0.40 -3.31 16.05
CA VAL A 25 -0.95 -2.86 15.65
C VAL A 25 -1.69 -2.41 16.88
N GLU A 26 -2.21 -1.20 16.88
CA GLU A 26 -3.12 -0.71 17.91
C GLU A 26 -4.57 -1.03 17.51
N SER A 27 -5.28 -1.70 18.42
CA SER A 27 -6.69 -2.09 18.28
C SER A 27 -7.42 -1.85 19.59
N ASP A 28 -8.43 -1.00 19.60
CA ASP A 28 -9.29 -0.73 20.76
C ASP A 28 -8.55 -0.46 22.08
N ASP A 29 -7.46 0.33 22.02
CA ASP A 29 -6.56 0.67 23.13
C ASP A 29 -5.62 -0.47 23.59
N ASP A 30 -5.64 -1.62 22.91
CA ASP A 30 -4.68 -2.71 23.10
C ASP A 30 -3.63 -2.72 21.98
N GLU A 31 -2.40 -3.07 22.33
CA GLU A 31 -1.29 -3.24 21.38
C GLU A 31 -1.08 -4.73 21.07
N TYR A 32 -1.07 -5.07 19.79
CA TYR A 32 -0.81 -6.43 19.30
C TYR A 32 0.45 -6.48 18.46
N VAL A 33 1.27 -7.52 18.68
CA VAL A 33 2.39 -7.81 17.79
C VAL A 33 1.95 -8.84 16.76
N LEU A 34 1.99 -8.47 15.49
CA LEU A 34 1.67 -9.34 14.37
C LEU A 34 2.94 -9.81 13.68
N VAL A 35 2.99 -11.09 13.36
CA VAL A 35 4.13 -11.75 12.70
C VAL A 35 3.64 -12.55 11.50
N GLY A 36 4.21 -12.31 10.35
CA GLY A 36 3.80 -13.00 9.13
C GLY A 36 4.54 -12.53 7.88
N THR A 37 4.10 -13.01 6.74
CA THR A 37 4.56 -12.51 5.44
C THR A 37 3.54 -11.52 4.92
N PHE A 38 3.96 -10.26 4.84
CA PHE A 38 3.12 -9.19 4.34
C PHE A 38 3.70 -8.65 3.03
N ASN A 39 2.89 -8.67 1.98
CA ASN A 39 3.35 -8.20 0.67
C ASN A 39 3.54 -6.68 0.65
N TYR A 40 2.48 -5.95 0.93
CA TYR A 40 2.51 -4.50 1.05
C TYR A 40 1.78 -4.05 2.31
N ILE A 41 2.51 -3.36 3.17
CA ILE A 41 1.97 -2.69 4.36
C ILE A 41 2.81 -1.46 4.64
N ALA A 42 2.19 -0.43 5.20
CA ALA A 42 2.85 0.77 5.67
C ALA A 42 2.35 1.16 7.07
N GLU A 43 3.19 1.85 7.81
CA GLU A 43 2.78 2.46 9.08
C GLU A 43 1.61 3.40 8.86
N GLY A 44 0.63 3.35 9.77
CA GLY A 44 -0.60 4.10 9.72
C GLY A 44 -1.71 3.50 8.85
N GLU A 45 -1.50 2.39 8.17
CA GLU A 45 -2.59 1.69 7.47
C GLU A 45 -3.47 0.91 8.45
N PHE A 46 -4.76 0.76 8.10
CA PHE A 46 -5.71 0.00 8.89
C PHE A 46 -5.78 -1.42 8.36
N ILE A 47 -5.45 -2.39 9.21
CA ILE A 47 -5.31 -3.80 8.85
C ILE A 47 -6.33 -4.66 9.58
N LYS A 48 -6.89 -5.64 8.87
CA LYS A 48 -7.58 -6.79 9.45
C LYS A 48 -6.73 -8.04 9.21
N ALA A 49 -6.29 -8.66 10.29
CA ALA A 49 -5.42 -9.83 10.24
C ALA A 49 -6.05 -11.01 10.99
N ASN A 50 -6.02 -12.18 10.35
CA ASN A 50 -6.48 -13.44 10.91
C ASN A 50 -5.29 -14.36 11.12
N GLY A 51 -5.26 -15.07 12.26
CA GLY A 51 -4.15 -15.95 12.57
C GLY A 51 -4.30 -16.66 13.90
N ASN A 52 -3.17 -17.14 14.43
CA ASN A 52 -3.13 -17.88 15.67
C ASN A 52 -2.25 -17.16 16.68
N MET A 53 -2.78 -16.87 17.86
CA MET A 53 -1.99 -16.34 18.99
C MET A 53 -0.99 -17.39 19.47
N LYS A 54 0.25 -16.97 19.64
CA LYS A 54 1.33 -17.81 20.19
C LYS A 54 2.17 -16.99 21.16
N LEU A 55 2.57 -17.63 22.23
CA LEU A 55 3.48 -17.03 23.20
C LEU A 55 4.93 -17.22 22.74
N HIS A 56 5.60 -16.12 22.45
CA HIS A 56 7.04 -16.13 22.17
C HIS A 56 7.82 -16.06 23.50
N PRO A 57 8.87 -16.88 23.72
CA PRO A 57 9.59 -16.94 25.00
C PRO A 57 10.16 -15.60 25.47
N SER A 58 10.54 -14.72 24.53
CA SER A 58 11.20 -13.44 24.83
C SER A 58 10.37 -12.20 24.51
N TYR A 59 9.33 -12.30 23.68
CA TYR A 59 8.60 -11.15 23.14
C TYR A 59 7.10 -11.15 23.46
N GLY A 60 6.64 -12.07 24.33
CA GLY A 60 5.24 -12.13 24.74
C GLY A 60 4.30 -12.73 23.69
N GLU A 61 3.02 -12.43 23.82
CA GLU A 61 2.00 -12.92 22.89
C GLU A 61 2.12 -12.24 21.52
N GLN A 62 2.04 -13.05 20.46
CA GLN A 62 2.12 -12.59 19.08
C GLN A 62 1.05 -13.29 18.24
N LEU A 63 0.40 -12.55 17.35
CA LEU A 63 -0.47 -13.13 16.33
C LEU A 63 0.37 -13.55 15.12
N PHE A 64 0.46 -14.86 14.90
CA PHE A 64 1.02 -15.39 13.65
C PHE A 64 -0.04 -15.35 12.58
N VAL A 65 0.15 -14.46 11.62
CA VAL A 65 -0.85 -14.11 10.61
C VAL A 65 -0.84 -15.13 9.48
N ASP A 66 -2.00 -15.70 9.24
CA ASP A 66 -2.26 -16.59 8.10
C ASP A 66 -2.81 -15.82 6.90
N GLU A 67 -3.71 -14.85 7.16
CA GLU A 67 -4.35 -14.00 6.15
C GLU A 67 -4.51 -12.57 6.67
N TYR A 68 -4.41 -11.60 5.77
CA TYR A 68 -4.67 -10.19 6.10
C TYR A 68 -5.25 -9.42 4.91
N GLU A 69 -5.92 -8.33 5.22
CA GLU A 69 -6.37 -7.33 4.26
C GLU A 69 -6.15 -5.92 4.81
N ILE A 70 -5.80 -4.97 3.95
CA ILE A 70 -5.81 -3.55 4.30
C ILE A 70 -7.24 -3.06 4.06
N VAL A 71 -7.84 -2.54 5.10
CA VAL A 71 -9.24 -2.11 5.11
C VAL A 71 -9.36 -0.64 5.50
N GLU A 72 -10.48 -0.03 5.15
CA GLU A 72 -10.80 1.32 5.62
C GLU A 72 -11.42 1.24 7.02
N PRO A 73 -11.04 2.16 7.93
CA PRO A 73 -11.67 2.23 9.24
C PRO A 73 -13.16 2.62 9.10
N ARG A 74 -14.02 1.91 9.81
CA ARG A 74 -15.49 2.08 9.72
C ARG A 74 -16.11 2.74 10.95
N GLU A 75 -15.32 3.02 11.98
CA GLU A 75 -15.78 3.69 13.20
C GLU A 75 -15.10 5.05 13.33
N LEU A 76 -15.79 6.01 13.97
CA LEU A 76 -15.30 7.38 14.08
C LEU A 76 -13.95 7.46 14.79
N ASP A 77 -13.76 6.69 15.85
CA ASP A 77 -12.50 6.65 16.60
C ASP A 77 -11.38 6.05 15.77
N SER A 78 -11.66 4.97 15.05
CA SER A 78 -10.70 4.34 14.13
C SER A 78 -10.34 5.28 12.96
N ILE A 79 -11.30 6.02 12.41
CA ILE A 79 -11.03 7.05 11.39
C ILE A 79 -10.14 8.15 11.99
N GLN A 80 -10.43 8.61 13.22
CA GLN A 80 -9.62 9.63 13.87
C GLN A 80 -8.19 9.15 14.13
N LYS A 81 -8.01 7.94 14.66
CA LYS A 81 -6.69 7.33 14.88
C LYS A 81 -5.92 7.18 13.56
N TYR A 82 -6.57 6.68 12.50
CA TYR A 82 -5.99 6.60 11.15
C TYR A 82 -5.50 7.94 10.64
N LEU A 83 -6.29 9.00 10.78
CA LEU A 83 -5.89 10.35 10.34
C LEU A 83 -4.77 10.94 11.19
N ALA A 84 -4.74 10.63 12.49
CA ALA A 84 -3.73 11.11 13.42
C ALA A 84 -2.41 10.35 13.33
N SER A 85 -2.41 9.16 12.71
CA SER A 85 -1.22 8.34 12.52
C SER A 85 -0.23 8.98 11.53
N SER A 86 0.95 8.40 11.41
CA SER A 86 1.96 8.84 10.43
C SER A 86 1.52 8.68 8.96
N ALA A 87 0.38 8.02 8.72
CA ALA A 87 -0.14 7.76 7.38
C ALA A 87 -0.44 9.02 6.59
N ILE A 88 -0.85 10.12 7.25
CA ILE A 88 -1.23 11.37 6.59
C ILE A 88 -0.45 12.53 7.21
N LYS A 89 0.57 12.98 6.51
CA LYS A 89 1.42 14.10 6.96
C LYS A 89 0.61 15.40 7.08
N GLY A 90 0.82 16.08 8.21
CA GLY A 90 0.17 17.37 8.48
C GLY A 90 -1.16 17.26 9.23
N VAL A 91 -1.61 16.05 9.55
CA VAL A 91 -2.81 15.82 10.35
C VAL A 91 -2.39 15.18 11.68
N GLY A 92 -2.31 16.00 12.73
CA GLY A 92 -2.13 15.48 14.10
C GLY A 92 -3.49 15.25 14.80
N GLU A 93 -3.47 14.65 15.99
CA GLU A 93 -4.67 14.25 16.76
C GLU A 93 -5.72 15.36 16.88
N ALA A 94 -5.30 16.58 17.27
CA ALA A 94 -6.24 17.69 17.44
C ALA A 94 -6.92 18.12 16.13
N LEU A 95 -6.25 17.95 14.99
CA LEU A 95 -6.82 18.23 13.68
C LEU A 95 -7.69 17.09 13.20
N ALA A 96 -7.24 15.84 13.34
CA ALA A 96 -8.00 14.64 13.05
C ALA A 96 -9.36 14.66 13.78
N LYS A 97 -9.36 14.94 15.09
CA LYS A 97 -10.58 15.08 15.90
C LYS A 97 -11.55 16.13 15.35
N ARG A 98 -11.03 17.29 14.87
CA ARG A 98 -11.88 18.35 14.30
C ARG A 98 -12.44 17.94 12.93
N ILE A 99 -11.66 17.28 12.10
CA ILE A 99 -12.09 16.79 10.79
C ILE A 99 -13.19 15.74 10.96
N VAL A 100 -12.95 14.72 11.79
CA VAL A 100 -13.93 13.65 12.06
C VAL A 100 -15.19 14.20 12.74
N LYS A 101 -15.07 15.15 13.66
CA LYS A 101 -16.24 15.81 14.27
C LYS A 101 -17.12 16.52 13.24
N LYS A 102 -16.50 17.13 12.22
CA LYS A 102 -17.21 17.87 11.16
C LYS A 102 -17.87 16.94 10.17
N PHE A 103 -17.14 15.97 9.65
CA PHE A 103 -17.59 15.13 8.52
C PHE A 103 -18.08 13.74 8.93
N LYS A 104 -17.83 13.33 10.19
CA LYS A 104 -18.24 12.03 10.73
C LYS A 104 -17.83 10.88 9.81
N MET A 105 -18.78 10.01 9.47
CA MET A 105 -18.54 8.86 8.60
C MET A 105 -18.19 9.24 7.15
N ASP A 106 -18.53 10.44 6.72
CA ASP A 106 -18.17 10.96 5.39
C ASP A 106 -16.72 11.44 5.29
N THR A 107 -15.97 11.39 6.39
CA THR A 107 -14.60 11.96 6.46
C THR A 107 -13.71 11.47 5.33
N LEU A 108 -13.58 10.16 5.13
CA LEU A 108 -12.70 9.60 4.10
C LEU A 108 -13.20 9.95 2.70
N ARG A 109 -14.51 9.87 2.46
CA ARG A 109 -15.11 10.27 1.18
C ARG A 109 -14.86 11.74 0.86
N VAL A 110 -15.06 12.64 1.84
CA VAL A 110 -14.80 14.07 1.65
C VAL A 110 -13.32 14.33 1.33
N MET A 111 -12.41 13.62 1.99
CA MET A 111 -10.98 13.75 1.73
C MET A 111 -10.57 13.28 0.32
N GLU A 112 -11.28 12.28 -0.23
CA GLU A 112 -11.04 11.75 -1.58
C GLU A 112 -11.74 12.56 -2.67
N GLU A 113 -13.03 12.87 -2.49
CA GLU A 113 -13.91 13.35 -3.55
C GLU A 113 -14.18 14.85 -3.49
N GLU A 114 -14.14 15.45 -2.29
CA GLU A 114 -14.51 16.86 -2.03
C GLU A 114 -13.46 17.56 -1.15
N PRO A 115 -12.14 17.49 -1.49
CA PRO A 115 -11.06 17.91 -0.59
C PRO A 115 -11.10 19.41 -0.23
N GLU A 116 -11.70 20.25 -1.08
CA GLU A 116 -11.89 21.67 -0.80
C GLU A 116 -12.73 21.91 0.46
N ARG A 117 -13.65 21.01 0.79
CA ARG A 117 -14.47 21.08 2.00
C ARG A 117 -13.67 20.90 3.29
N LEU A 118 -12.49 20.31 3.22
CA LEU A 118 -11.61 20.22 4.38
C LEU A 118 -11.24 21.61 4.90
N ALA A 119 -11.21 22.64 4.04
CA ALA A 119 -10.97 24.04 4.44
C ALA A 119 -12.08 24.64 5.32
N GLU A 120 -13.26 23.98 5.39
CA GLU A 120 -14.31 24.34 6.36
C GLU A 120 -13.89 24.05 7.82
N VAL A 121 -12.86 23.22 8.01
CA VAL A 121 -12.36 22.85 9.35
C VAL A 121 -11.34 23.87 9.83
N LYS A 122 -11.54 24.43 11.01
CA LYS A 122 -10.57 25.37 11.61
C LYS A 122 -9.19 24.73 11.73
N GLY A 123 -8.21 25.35 11.07
CA GLY A 123 -6.82 24.91 11.05
C GLY A 123 -6.45 24.11 9.79
N VAL A 124 -7.36 23.93 8.85
CA VAL A 124 -7.07 23.40 7.52
C VAL A 124 -7.05 24.56 6.53
N SER A 125 -5.88 24.84 5.97
CA SER A 125 -5.75 25.76 4.83
C SER A 125 -6.08 25.02 3.53
N ALA A 126 -6.42 25.76 2.47
CA ALA A 126 -6.61 25.19 1.15
C ALA A 126 -5.37 24.39 0.66
N LYS A 127 -4.17 24.85 1.00
CA LYS A 127 -2.91 24.14 0.70
C LYS A 127 -2.82 22.81 1.45
N LEU A 128 -3.19 22.79 2.73
CA LEU A 128 -3.19 21.54 3.53
C LEU A 128 -4.27 20.58 3.03
N ALA A 129 -5.46 21.07 2.73
CA ALA A 129 -6.55 20.27 2.18
C ALA A 129 -6.11 19.55 0.88
N LYS A 130 -5.50 20.28 -0.03
CA LYS A 130 -4.94 19.73 -1.26
C LYS A 130 -3.86 18.67 -0.98
N SER A 131 -2.92 18.97 -0.08
CA SER A 131 -1.85 18.03 0.29
C SER A 131 -2.40 16.73 0.91
N ILE A 132 -3.43 16.79 1.74
CA ILE A 132 -4.08 15.62 2.32
C ILE A 132 -4.70 14.76 1.22
N SER A 133 -5.47 15.36 0.31
CA SER A 133 -6.08 14.66 -0.81
C SER A 133 -5.05 13.98 -1.72
N GLU A 134 -3.99 14.70 -2.07
CA GLU A 134 -2.89 14.16 -2.89
C GLU A 134 -2.26 12.91 -2.24
N GLN A 135 -2.03 12.92 -0.93
CA GLN A 135 -1.47 11.78 -0.19
C GLN A 135 -2.41 10.56 -0.22
N ILE A 136 -3.71 10.79 -0.05
CA ILE A 136 -4.71 9.71 -0.09
C ILE A 136 -4.81 9.11 -1.50
N GLN A 137 -4.88 9.95 -2.52
CA GLN A 137 -4.93 9.52 -3.92
C GLN A 137 -3.67 8.76 -4.33
N GLU A 138 -2.50 9.21 -3.89
CA GLU A 138 -1.24 8.53 -4.15
C GLU A 138 -1.19 7.13 -3.52
N LYS A 139 -1.60 7.00 -2.25
CA LYS A 139 -1.68 5.69 -1.56
C LYS A 139 -2.64 4.74 -2.27
N LYS A 140 -3.80 5.22 -2.69
CA LYS A 140 -4.80 4.45 -3.44
C LYS A 140 -4.24 4.00 -4.79
N SER A 141 -3.69 4.94 -5.56
CA SER A 141 -3.12 4.66 -6.88
C SER A 141 -1.97 3.65 -6.80
N MET A 142 -1.11 3.77 -5.80
CA MET A 142 -0.03 2.81 -5.55
C MET A 142 -0.57 1.42 -5.24
N ARG A 143 -1.56 1.32 -4.35
CA ARG A 143 -2.20 0.04 -4.00
C ARG A 143 -2.84 -0.63 -5.22
N ASP A 144 -3.60 0.12 -6.01
CA ASP A 144 -4.25 -0.38 -7.22
C ASP A 144 -3.24 -0.88 -8.25
N ALA A 145 -2.15 -0.13 -8.45
CA ALA A 145 -1.07 -0.55 -9.34
C ALA A 145 -0.37 -1.82 -8.84
N MET A 146 -0.15 -1.96 -7.54
CA MET A 146 0.45 -3.16 -6.96
C MET A 146 -0.45 -4.39 -7.14
N ILE A 147 -1.76 -4.26 -6.90
CA ILE A 147 -2.75 -5.32 -7.14
C ILE A 147 -2.78 -5.69 -8.63
N PHE A 148 -2.72 -4.70 -9.51
CA PHE A 148 -2.66 -4.92 -10.96
C PHE A 148 -1.41 -5.72 -11.35
N LEU A 149 -0.24 -5.33 -10.86
CA LEU A 149 1.04 -5.98 -11.17
C LEU A 149 1.13 -7.42 -10.62
N GLN A 150 0.48 -7.71 -9.48
CA GLN A 150 0.41 -9.07 -8.94
C GLN A 150 -0.25 -10.06 -9.90
N LYS A 151 -1.20 -9.64 -10.74
CA LYS A 151 -1.84 -10.49 -11.75
C LYS A 151 -0.82 -11.07 -12.74
N PHE A 152 0.30 -10.38 -12.90
CA PHE A 152 1.41 -10.82 -13.76
C PHE A 152 2.47 -11.63 -13.03
N GLY A 153 2.31 -11.87 -11.71
CA GLY A 153 3.26 -12.61 -10.89
C GLY A 153 4.44 -11.77 -10.42
N ILE A 154 4.32 -10.43 -10.49
CA ILE A 154 5.33 -9.50 -9.99
C ILE A 154 5.23 -9.45 -8.47
N SER A 155 6.35 -9.64 -7.78
CA SER A 155 6.41 -9.52 -6.32
C SER A 155 6.11 -8.09 -5.87
N MET A 156 5.61 -7.92 -4.64
CA MET A 156 5.25 -6.61 -4.11
C MET A 156 6.43 -5.64 -4.03
N LYS A 157 7.61 -6.13 -3.67
CA LYS A 157 8.84 -5.32 -3.67
C LYS A 157 9.14 -4.75 -5.06
N LEU A 158 8.98 -5.57 -6.08
CA LEU A 158 9.21 -5.18 -7.46
C LEU A 158 8.10 -4.26 -7.97
N ALA A 159 6.84 -4.54 -7.60
CA ALA A 159 5.69 -3.70 -7.92
C ALA A 159 5.81 -2.29 -7.34
N ALA A 160 6.32 -2.17 -6.10
CA ALA A 160 6.62 -0.88 -5.49
C ALA A 160 7.68 -0.11 -6.27
N LYS A 161 8.81 -0.77 -6.65
CA LYS A 161 9.85 -0.12 -7.48
C LYS A 161 9.30 0.36 -8.82
N ILE A 162 8.50 -0.47 -9.49
CA ILE A 162 7.87 -0.14 -10.76
C ILE A 162 6.95 1.09 -10.61
N TYR A 163 6.14 1.11 -9.54
CA TYR A 163 5.24 2.24 -9.30
C TYR A 163 6.03 3.53 -8.98
N MET A 164 7.11 3.44 -8.22
CA MET A 164 7.95 4.61 -7.93
C MET A 164 8.59 5.20 -9.19
N GLU A 165 8.93 4.35 -10.19
CA GLU A 165 9.52 4.81 -11.45
C GLU A 165 8.47 5.40 -12.41
N TYR A 166 7.33 4.72 -12.56
CA TYR A 166 6.38 5.04 -13.61
C TYR A 166 5.07 5.67 -13.12
N GLY A 167 4.76 5.57 -11.83
CA GLY A 167 3.46 5.98 -11.30
C GLY A 167 2.30 5.32 -12.05
N SER A 168 1.26 6.09 -12.34
CA SER A 168 0.09 5.60 -13.09
C SER A 168 0.36 5.23 -14.55
N LYS A 169 1.52 5.62 -15.13
CA LYS A 169 1.90 5.22 -16.49
C LYS A 169 2.14 3.72 -16.62
N ILE A 170 2.28 3.02 -15.51
CA ILE A 170 2.56 1.57 -15.51
C ILE A 170 1.48 0.77 -16.26
N TYR A 171 0.22 1.15 -16.19
CA TYR A 171 -0.85 0.47 -16.92
C TYR A 171 -0.60 0.48 -18.42
N THR A 172 -0.28 1.66 -18.97
CA THR A 172 0.05 1.80 -20.40
C THR A 172 1.32 1.04 -20.77
N ILE A 173 2.35 1.08 -19.94
CA ILE A 173 3.63 0.38 -20.21
C ILE A 173 3.39 -1.13 -20.27
N ILE A 174 2.66 -1.70 -19.33
CA ILE A 174 2.34 -3.13 -19.31
C ILE A 174 1.57 -3.53 -20.58
N GLU A 175 0.61 -2.72 -20.99
CA GLU A 175 -0.23 -3.02 -22.16
C GLU A 175 0.50 -2.82 -23.51
N THR A 176 1.41 -1.86 -23.60
CA THR A 176 2.03 -1.48 -24.90
C THR A 176 3.43 -2.02 -25.09
N ASN A 177 4.29 -1.94 -24.06
CA ASN A 177 5.67 -2.38 -24.11
C ASN A 177 6.23 -2.80 -22.73
N PRO A 178 5.89 -3.97 -22.22
CA PRO A 178 6.39 -4.45 -20.93
C PRO A 178 7.91 -4.71 -20.89
N TYR A 179 8.58 -4.82 -22.05
CA TYR A 179 10.04 -5.01 -22.10
C TYR A 179 10.79 -3.80 -21.55
N LYS A 180 10.18 -2.60 -21.60
CA LYS A 180 10.74 -1.42 -20.96
C LYS A 180 11.01 -1.60 -19.46
N LEU A 181 10.29 -2.50 -18.79
CA LEU A 181 10.59 -2.84 -17.41
C LEU A 181 11.95 -3.50 -17.23
N ALA A 182 12.43 -4.24 -18.22
CA ALA A 182 13.74 -4.89 -18.18
C ALA A 182 14.89 -3.89 -18.32
N ASP A 183 14.65 -2.78 -19.03
CA ASP A 183 15.61 -1.71 -19.23
C ASP A 183 15.74 -0.81 -17.99
N ASP A 184 14.61 -0.49 -17.34
CA ASP A 184 14.54 0.58 -16.36
C ASP A 184 14.51 0.06 -14.90
N ILE A 185 14.16 -1.22 -14.67
CA ILE A 185 13.92 -1.75 -13.31
C ILE A 185 14.91 -2.87 -12.95
N GLU A 186 15.84 -2.56 -12.06
CA GLU A 186 16.75 -3.57 -11.51
C GLU A 186 15.95 -4.71 -10.82
N GLY A 187 16.22 -5.94 -11.27
CA GLY A 187 15.53 -7.16 -10.82
C GLY A 187 14.43 -7.64 -11.76
N ILE A 188 14.16 -6.93 -12.85
CA ILE A 188 13.34 -7.40 -13.97
C ILE A 188 14.25 -7.65 -15.16
N GLY A 189 14.42 -8.91 -15.52
CA GLY A 189 15.11 -9.27 -16.76
C GLY A 189 14.13 -9.62 -17.88
N PHE A 190 14.68 -9.87 -19.07
CA PHE A 190 13.92 -10.24 -20.28
C PHE A 190 12.86 -11.32 -20.01
N LYS A 191 13.19 -12.37 -19.25
CA LYS A 191 12.24 -13.48 -18.99
C LYS A 191 10.97 -13.01 -18.28
N ILE A 192 11.10 -12.16 -17.27
CA ILE A 192 9.95 -11.62 -16.53
C ILE A 192 9.12 -10.71 -17.45
N ALA A 193 9.78 -9.83 -18.20
CA ALA A 193 9.13 -8.96 -19.16
C ALA A 193 8.41 -9.74 -20.28
N ASP A 194 9.00 -10.82 -20.78
CA ASP A 194 8.43 -11.70 -21.80
C ASP A 194 7.19 -12.47 -21.27
N ASP A 195 7.23 -12.91 -20.02
CA ASP A 195 6.07 -13.56 -19.38
C ASP A 195 4.90 -12.58 -19.16
N ILE A 196 5.19 -11.32 -18.84
CA ILE A 196 4.18 -10.27 -18.77
C ILE A 196 3.60 -10.01 -20.17
N ALA A 197 4.48 -9.85 -21.18
CA ALA A 197 4.09 -9.61 -22.56
C ALA A 197 3.13 -10.68 -23.09
N LYS A 198 3.41 -11.94 -22.83
CA LYS A 198 2.52 -13.06 -23.19
C LYS A 198 1.16 -12.97 -22.52
N LYS A 199 1.12 -12.61 -21.23
CA LYS A 199 -0.14 -12.49 -20.47
C LYS A 199 -1.02 -11.33 -20.95
N VAL A 200 -0.44 -10.25 -21.48
CA VAL A 200 -1.18 -9.13 -22.08
C VAL A 200 -1.46 -9.32 -23.57
N GLY A 201 -1.05 -10.45 -24.16
CA GLY A 201 -1.36 -10.80 -25.55
C GLY A 201 -0.41 -10.20 -26.58
N ILE A 202 0.79 -9.77 -26.17
CA ILE A 202 1.82 -9.31 -27.11
C ILE A 202 2.38 -10.54 -27.85
N THR A 203 2.35 -10.47 -29.17
CA THR A 203 2.74 -11.58 -30.05
C THR A 203 4.25 -11.80 -30.09
N ALA A 204 4.67 -13.02 -30.40
CA ALA A 204 6.06 -13.42 -30.41
C ALA A 204 6.92 -12.69 -31.47
N ASP A 205 6.28 -12.16 -32.51
CA ASP A 205 6.89 -11.36 -33.59
C ASP A 205 6.91 -9.86 -33.31
N SER A 206 6.55 -9.44 -32.09
CA SER A 206 6.59 -8.05 -31.70
C SER A 206 8.00 -7.46 -31.84
N LYS A 207 8.08 -6.26 -32.43
CA LYS A 207 9.32 -5.50 -32.56
C LYS A 207 10.02 -5.28 -31.20
N PHE A 208 9.24 -5.00 -30.17
CA PHE A 208 9.78 -4.79 -28.83
C PHE A 208 10.42 -6.05 -28.26
N ARG A 209 9.78 -7.21 -28.50
CA ARG A 209 10.35 -8.51 -28.12
C ARG A 209 11.67 -8.79 -28.81
N ALA A 210 11.74 -8.52 -30.11
CA ALA A 210 12.96 -8.74 -30.90
C ALA A 210 14.12 -7.88 -30.40
N ILE A 211 13.89 -6.59 -30.12
CA ILE A 211 14.89 -5.67 -29.60
C ILE A 211 15.39 -6.16 -28.23
N ALA A 212 14.50 -6.35 -27.27
CA ALA A 212 14.85 -6.78 -25.91
C ALA A 212 15.52 -8.16 -25.90
N GLY A 213 15.16 -9.06 -26.81
CA GLY A 213 15.80 -10.36 -26.99
C GLY A 213 17.24 -10.29 -27.46
N VAL A 214 17.54 -9.35 -28.34
CA VAL A 214 18.93 -9.08 -28.81
C VAL A 214 19.77 -8.52 -27.67
N GLU A 215 19.25 -7.55 -26.92
CA GLU A 215 19.92 -6.95 -25.76
C GLU A 215 20.20 -7.97 -24.65
N TYR A 216 19.31 -8.93 -24.47
CA TYR A 216 19.51 -10.02 -23.49
C TYR A 216 20.61 -11.01 -23.88
N LEU A 217 20.93 -11.15 -25.17
CA LEU A 217 21.93 -12.10 -25.69
C LEU A 217 23.34 -11.51 -25.79
N LEU A 218 23.45 -10.19 -25.73
CA LEU A 218 24.73 -9.46 -25.76
C LEU A 218 25.30 -9.27 -24.35
#